data_ae28d4492e5742566f2b4af7ffd6d3b8
#
_entry.id   ae28d4492e5742566f2b4af7ffd6d3b8
#
_cell.length_a   1.000
_cell.length_b   1.000
_cell.length_c   1.000
_cell.angle_alpha   90.00
_cell.angle_beta   90.00
_cell.angle_gamma   90.00
#
_symmetry.space_group_name_H-M   'P 1'
#
loop_
_entity.id
_entity.type
_entity.pdbx_description
1 polymer ?
#
loop_
_entity_poly.entity_id
_entity_poly.type
_entity_poly.pdbx_seq_one_letter_code
_entity_poly.pdbx_strand_id
1 'polypeptide(L)'
;MQSWIGKHWKTGKAVELRVESGRILAVEETAGEHADVWIAPALMDLQVNGIHGVNYNGSITTVEAIMESVRYLHTCGVARFLPTVTSCSQEEALSRVSRLVQACEADAMTDYAIVGIHMEGPYLSAEDGPRGMHAAKVMRDPDWNEFLAWEAAAKGRLRKVTVAPERRGAIEFIRKLTERGIIAAIGHTAATEEQIGRAVEAGATMSTHLGNGAHPVLKRHPNYIWAQLAEDRLWAGLIADGFHLPSSTLKSMIRAKGGKAILVSDTNMLEGASPGIYQYGVNDVIKDENGRLFLAAKPDIFAGSALALNEGVANIARFGIGSISEAIEMASTHAAGLLGLAQDGAGSLTPGAPADFILYDSDESDWFRVRETISQGVSRYKG
;
A
#
# COMPACT_ATOMS: atom_id res chain seq x y z
N MET A 1 8.56 2.19 31.12
CA MET A 1 7.16 2.60 30.89
C MET A 1 7.17 4.02 30.32
N GLN A 2 6.47 4.25 29.24
CA GLN A 2 6.30 5.56 28.58
C GLN A 2 4.82 5.83 28.41
N SER A 3 4.39 7.11 28.35
CA SER A 3 3.00 7.45 28.10
C SER A 3 2.86 8.61 27.11
N TRP A 4 1.72 8.63 26.42
CA TRP A 4 1.28 9.67 25.51
C TRP A 4 -0.16 10.05 25.80
N ILE A 5 -0.47 11.34 25.72
CA ILE A 5 -1.82 11.87 25.93
C ILE A 5 -2.30 12.49 24.61
N GLY A 6 -3.55 12.22 24.26
CA GLY A 6 -4.18 12.76 23.06
C GLY A 6 -5.66 12.40 22.97
N LYS A 7 -6.35 12.92 21.97
CA LYS A 7 -7.73 12.55 21.64
C LYS A 7 -7.74 11.21 20.92
N HIS A 8 -8.50 10.26 21.43
CA HIS A 8 -8.67 8.96 20.78
C HIS A 8 -9.39 9.10 19.43
N TRP A 9 -8.79 8.62 18.36
CA TRP A 9 -9.19 8.81 16.96
C TRP A 9 -10.63 8.44 16.62
N LYS A 10 -11.26 7.48 17.33
CA LYS A 10 -12.66 7.09 17.10
C LYS A 10 -13.64 7.81 18.01
N THR A 11 -13.27 8.10 19.25
CA THR A 11 -14.22 8.61 20.25
C THR A 11 -14.08 10.09 20.53
N GLY A 12 -12.95 10.70 20.15
CA GLY A 12 -12.61 12.10 20.46
C GLY A 12 -12.33 12.36 21.95
N LYS A 13 -12.43 11.34 22.82
CA LYS A 13 -12.17 11.48 24.24
C LYS A 13 -10.66 11.58 24.49
N ALA A 14 -10.27 12.39 25.47
CA ALA A 14 -8.88 12.43 25.93
C ALA A 14 -8.51 11.10 26.57
N VAL A 15 -7.37 10.53 26.13
CA VAL A 15 -6.86 9.26 26.65
C VAL A 15 -5.36 9.38 26.96
N GLU A 16 -4.93 8.66 27.99
CA GLU A 16 -3.53 8.32 28.22
C GLU A 16 -3.26 6.91 27.69
N LEU A 17 -2.31 6.79 26.77
CA LEU A 17 -1.84 5.54 26.22
C LEU A 17 -0.49 5.22 26.86
N ARG A 18 -0.41 4.12 27.62
CA ARG A 18 0.81 3.66 28.28
C ARG A 18 1.42 2.49 27.53
N VAL A 19 2.75 2.52 27.40
CA VAL A 19 3.52 1.53 26.66
C VAL A 19 4.63 0.95 27.51
N GLU A 20 4.80 -0.36 27.41
CA GLU A 20 5.90 -1.10 28.02
C GLU A 20 6.38 -2.20 27.07
N SER A 21 7.69 -2.34 26.91
CA SER A 21 8.33 -3.40 26.08
C SER A 21 7.77 -3.46 24.66
N GLY A 22 7.50 -2.29 24.04
CA GLY A 22 7.03 -2.20 22.66
C GLY A 22 5.54 -2.56 22.45
N ARG A 23 4.78 -2.73 23.54
CA ARG A 23 3.34 -3.04 23.50
C ARG A 23 2.51 -2.03 24.29
N ILE A 24 1.30 -1.82 23.85
CA ILE A 24 0.32 -1.00 24.56
C ILE A 24 -0.08 -1.74 25.84
N LEU A 25 0.19 -1.13 26.99
CA LEU A 25 -0.18 -1.67 28.29
C LEU A 25 -1.62 -1.30 28.65
N ALA A 26 -1.99 -0.03 28.44
CA ALA A 26 -3.31 0.49 28.75
C ALA A 26 -3.66 1.69 27.86
N VAL A 27 -4.96 1.89 27.66
CA VAL A 27 -5.54 3.10 27.06
C VAL A 27 -6.69 3.51 28.00
N GLU A 28 -6.50 4.58 28.75
CA GLU A 28 -7.42 5.01 29.80
C GLU A 28 -7.92 6.43 29.53
N GLU A 29 -9.23 6.66 29.70
CA GLU A 29 -9.77 8.01 29.61
C GLU A 29 -9.13 8.88 30.72
N THR A 30 -8.72 10.09 30.40
CA THR A 30 -8.13 11.04 31.32
C THR A 30 -8.93 12.34 31.33
N ALA A 31 -8.97 13.00 32.52
CA ALA A 31 -9.58 14.31 32.65
C ALA A 31 -8.70 15.47 32.16
N GLY A 32 -7.57 15.16 31.47
CA GLY A 32 -6.62 16.16 31.01
C GLY A 32 -7.22 17.11 29.95
N GLU A 33 -7.29 18.39 30.28
CA GLU A 33 -7.75 19.47 29.37
C GLU A 33 -6.82 19.74 28.18
N HIS A 34 -5.71 19.01 28.02
CA HIS A 34 -4.60 19.34 27.13
C HIS A 34 -4.30 18.30 26.04
N ALA A 35 -5.31 17.60 25.58
CA ALA A 35 -5.13 16.77 24.40
C ALA A 35 -5.31 17.63 23.12
N ASP A 36 -4.28 18.36 22.73
CA ASP A 36 -4.30 19.17 21.50
C ASP A 36 -4.12 18.31 20.23
N VAL A 37 -3.60 17.10 20.39
CA VAL A 37 -3.32 16.15 19.30
C VAL A 37 -4.22 14.94 19.38
N TRP A 38 -4.44 14.29 18.24
CA TRP A 38 -5.12 13.02 18.14
C TRP A 38 -4.14 11.86 18.24
N ILE A 39 -4.58 10.72 18.77
CA ILE A 39 -3.84 9.45 18.78
C ILE A 39 -4.61 8.43 17.97
N ALA A 40 -3.93 7.80 16.99
CA ALA A 40 -4.48 6.75 16.14
C ALA A 40 -3.47 5.61 15.92
N PRO A 41 -3.90 4.42 15.48
CA PRO A 41 -2.98 3.41 14.97
C PRO A 41 -2.13 3.99 13.85
N ALA A 42 -0.85 3.62 13.79
CA ALA A 42 0.03 4.01 12.71
C ALA A 42 -0.43 3.41 11.37
N LEU A 43 -0.12 4.10 10.28
CA LEU A 43 -0.53 3.70 8.94
C LEU A 43 0.27 2.47 8.47
N MET A 44 -0.36 1.69 7.60
CA MET A 44 0.20 0.48 6.99
C MET A 44 -0.05 0.52 5.48
N ASP A 45 1.01 0.67 4.68
CA ASP A 45 0.90 0.81 3.22
C ASP A 45 1.21 -0.50 2.50
N LEU A 46 0.26 -1.02 1.76
CA LEU A 46 0.39 -2.32 1.08
C LEU A 46 0.96 -2.23 -0.35
N GLN A 47 1.38 -1.03 -0.77
CA GLN A 47 1.99 -0.83 -2.09
C GLN A 47 2.84 0.44 -2.14
N VAL A 48 4.17 0.25 -2.04
CA VAL A 48 5.18 1.32 -2.10
C VAL A 48 6.26 0.93 -3.09
N ASN A 49 6.36 1.63 -4.23
CA ASN A 49 7.36 1.35 -5.26
C ASN A 49 8.71 2.03 -4.99
N GLY A 50 8.70 2.94 -4.05
CA GLY A 50 9.78 3.81 -3.63
C GLY A 50 9.22 5.08 -3.00
N ILE A 51 10.06 5.93 -2.45
CA ILE A 51 9.65 7.21 -1.86
C ILE A 51 10.85 8.14 -1.75
N HIS A 52 10.61 9.44 -1.87
CA HIS A 52 11.58 10.50 -1.59
C HIS A 52 12.97 10.25 -2.20
N GLY A 53 13.02 10.08 -3.52
CA GLY A 53 14.27 9.82 -4.26
C GLY A 53 14.73 8.36 -4.25
N VAL A 54 14.17 7.50 -3.40
CA VAL A 54 14.53 6.07 -3.33
C VAL A 54 13.58 5.25 -4.20
N ASN A 55 14.14 4.48 -5.13
CA ASN A 55 13.38 3.61 -6.05
C ASN A 55 13.70 2.13 -5.78
N TYR A 56 12.79 1.37 -5.19
CA TYR A 56 13.02 -0.06 -4.93
C TYR A 56 13.23 -0.88 -6.22
N ASN A 57 12.81 -0.33 -7.35
CA ASN A 57 12.94 -0.93 -8.67
C ASN A 57 14.18 -0.43 -9.45
N GLY A 58 14.97 0.46 -8.85
CA GLY A 58 16.21 0.99 -9.43
C GLY A 58 17.37 0.00 -9.38
N SER A 59 18.20 -0.03 -10.42
CA SER A 59 19.41 -0.86 -10.45
C SER A 59 20.50 -0.39 -9.45
N ILE A 60 20.53 0.91 -9.17
CA ILE A 60 21.53 1.57 -8.32
C ILE A 60 21.07 1.76 -6.86
N THR A 61 19.87 1.35 -6.51
CA THR A 61 19.35 1.50 -5.13
C THR A 61 20.21 0.68 -4.17
N THR A 62 20.69 1.28 -3.10
CA THR A 62 21.52 0.61 -2.09
C THR A 62 20.69 0.16 -0.88
N VAL A 63 21.27 -0.68 -0.04
CA VAL A 63 20.68 -1.12 1.23
C VAL A 63 20.44 0.10 2.15
N GLU A 64 21.39 1.02 2.22
CA GLU A 64 21.31 2.24 3.03
C GLU A 64 20.18 3.15 2.56
N ALA A 65 19.99 3.29 1.23
CA ALA A 65 18.88 4.07 0.69
C ALA A 65 17.53 3.46 1.07
N ILE A 66 17.39 2.12 1.06
CA ILE A 66 16.17 1.44 1.52
C ILE A 66 15.93 1.74 3.01
N MET A 67 16.94 1.64 3.86
CA MET A 67 16.83 1.97 5.29
C MET A 67 16.45 3.44 5.51
N GLU A 68 16.95 4.36 4.69
CA GLU A 68 16.59 5.79 4.76
C GLU A 68 15.13 6.01 4.34
N SER A 69 14.64 5.31 3.33
CA SER A 69 13.24 5.39 2.92
C SER A 69 12.27 4.95 4.03
N VAL A 70 12.67 4.00 4.89
CA VAL A 70 11.88 3.59 6.07
C VAL A 70 11.77 4.76 7.05
N ARG A 71 12.87 5.47 7.31
CA ARG A 71 12.86 6.66 8.18
C ARG A 71 11.94 7.74 7.62
N TYR A 72 11.99 7.94 6.31
CA TYR A 72 11.10 8.89 5.65
C TYR A 72 9.62 8.47 5.75
N LEU A 73 9.30 7.19 5.54
CA LEU A 73 7.94 6.68 5.71
C LEU A 73 7.40 6.92 7.13
N HIS A 74 8.25 6.87 8.15
CA HIS A 74 7.84 7.26 9.50
C HIS A 74 7.45 8.74 9.59
N THR A 75 8.03 9.65 8.80
CA THR A 75 7.58 11.06 8.77
C THR A 75 6.16 11.20 8.22
N CYS A 76 5.74 10.24 7.38
CA CYS A 76 4.41 10.14 6.81
C CYS A 76 3.42 9.34 7.69
N GLY A 77 3.80 8.93 8.90
CA GLY A 77 2.95 8.14 9.79
C GLY A 77 2.87 6.65 9.45
N VAL A 78 3.62 6.18 8.46
CA VAL A 78 3.62 4.78 8.02
C VAL A 78 4.64 4.00 8.85
N ALA A 79 4.16 3.15 9.77
CA ALA A 79 5.03 2.30 10.59
C ALA A 79 5.35 0.96 9.93
N ARG A 80 4.49 0.47 9.05
CA ARG A 80 4.67 -0.81 8.36
C ARG A 80 4.25 -0.71 6.89
N PHE A 81 4.92 -1.43 6.02
CA PHE A 81 4.58 -1.40 4.59
C PHE A 81 5.08 -2.63 3.83
N LEU A 82 4.60 -2.75 2.58
CA LEU A 82 5.09 -3.69 1.59
C LEU A 82 5.86 -2.94 0.48
N PRO A 83 7.21 -2.99 0.46
CA PRO A 83 7.94 -2.57 -0.72
C PRO A 83 7.52 -3.41 -1.93
N THR A 84 7.32 -2.73 -3.07
CA THR A 84 6.77 -3.33 -4.28
C THR A 84 7.83 -3.46 -5.36
N VAL A 85 8.08 -4.70 -5.78
CA VAL A 85 8.92 -5.03 -6.93
C VAL A 85 8.01 -5.14 -8.14
N THR A 86 8.14 -4.19 -9.07
CA THR A 86 7.34 -4.15 -10.31
C THR A 86 7.91 -5.07 -11.39
N SER A 87 7.12 -5.30 -12.43
CA SER A 87 7.45 -6.19 -13.54
C SER A 87 8.85 -5.96 -14.12
N CYS A 88 9.65 -7.01 -14.17
CA CYS A 88 11.02 -6.99 -14.63
C CYS A 88 11.47 -8.39 -15.09
N SER A 89 12.72 -8.52 -15.53
CA SER A 89 13.34 -9.83 -15.77
C SER A 89 13.49 -10.61 -14.46
N GLN A 90 13.70 -11.91 -14.57
CA GLN A 90 13.94 -12.75 -13.37
C GLN A 90 15.20 -12.31 -12.63
N GLU A 91 16.28 -12.01 -13.35
CA GLU A 91 17.54 -11.55 -12.75
C GLU A 91 17.36 -10.25 -11.95
N GLU A 92 16.66 -9.28 -12.54
CA GLU A 92 16.33 -8.02 -11.84
C GLU A 92 15.45 -8.26 -10.62
N ALA A 93 14.44 -9.15 -10.71
CA ALA A 93 13.58 -9.49 -9.58
C ALA A 93 14.37 -10.08 -8.42
N LEU A 94 15.25 -11.05 -8.70
CA LEU A 94 16.12 -11.65 -7.68
C LEU A 94 17.05 -10.61 -7.03
N SER A 95 17.65 -9.73 -7.83
CA SER A 95 18.52 -8.66 -7.34
C SER A 95 17.76 -7.69 -6.43
N ARG A 96 16.56 -7.23 -6.84
CA ARG A 96 15.72 -6.29 -6.09
C ARG A 96 15.23 -6.90 -4.77
N VAL A 97 14.70 -8.12 -4.84
CA VAL A 97 14.23 -8.88 -3.65
C VAL A 97 15.40 -9.09 -2.67
N SER A 98 16.57 -9.52 -3.16
CA SER A 98 17.73 -9.74 -2.30
C SER A 98 18.18 -8.47 -1.59
N ARG A 99 18.14 -7.30 -2.24
CA ARG A 99 18.47 -6.02 -1.61
C ARG A 99 17.49 -5.61 -0.51
N LEU A 100 16.20 -5.83 -0.72
CA LEU A 100 15.19 -5.60 0.32
C LEU A 100 15.44 -6.49 1.54
N VAL A 101 15.77 -7.77 1.31
CA VAL A 101 16.11 -8.70 2.39
C VAL A 101 17.39 -8.27 3.12
N GLN A 102 18.43 -7.87 2.39
CA GLN A 102 19.67 -7.35 3.00
C GLN A 102 19.41 -6.12 3.87
N ALA A 103 18.53 -5.21 3.45
CA ALA A 103 18.15 -4.06 4.26
C ALA A 103 17.44 -4.47 5.56
N CYS A 104 16.54 -5.47 5.51
CA CYS A 104 15.93 -6.03 6.71
C CYS A 104 16.97 -6.68 7.63
N GLU A 105 17.92 -7.44 7.08
CA GLU A 105 18.95 -8.11 7.87
C GLU A 105 19.97 -7.13 8.49
N ALA A 106 20.16 -5.96 7.88
CA ALA A 106 21.10 -4.95 8.34
C ALA A 106 20.55 -4.06 9.47
N ASP A 107 19.21 -3.88 9.56
CA ASP A 107 18.61 -2.93 10.50
C ASP A 107 17.27 -3.44 11.04
N ALA A 108 17.20 -3.62 12.36
CA ALA A 108 16.01 -4.15 13.04
C ALA A 108 14.74 -3.27 12.87
N MET A 109 14.91 -1.95 12.73
CA MET A 109 13.78 -1.05 12.46
C MET A 109 13.24 -1.30 11.05
N THR A 110 14.11 -1.44 10.07
CA THR A 110 13.74 -1.77 8.68
C THR A 110 13.09 -3.14 8.59
N ASP A 111 13.62 -4.14 9.32
CA ASP A 111 13.04 -5.48 9.41
C ASP A 111 11.61 -5.48 9.95
N TYR A 112 11.36 -4.68 10.96
CA TYR A 112 10.03 -4.53 11.54
C TYR A 112 9.06 -3.77 10.63
N ALA A 113 9.53 -2.72 9.96
CA ALA A 113 8.71 -1.88 9.09
C ALA A 113 8.30 -2.61 7.80
N ILE A 114 9.21 -3.42 7.21
CA ILE A 114 8.94 -4.22 6.01
C ILE A 114 8.26 -5.53 6.43
N VAL A 115 6.93 -5.54 6.48
CA VAL A 115 6.14 -6.71 6.89
C VAL A 115 6.08 -7.82 5.84
N GLY A 116 6.69 -7.59 4.69
CA GLY A 116 6.82 -8.51 3.58
C GLY A 116 7.10 -7.77 2.28
N ILE A 117 7.18 -8.51 1.17
CA ILE A 117 7.45 -7.98 -0.17
C ILE A 117 6.23 -8.22 -1.05
N HIS A 118 5.87 -7.22 -1.84
CA HIS A 118 4.86 -7.32 -2.88
C HIS A 118 5.53 -7.46 -4.24
N MET A 119 5.19 -8.53 -5.00
CA MET A 119 5.57 -8.70 -6.39
C MET A 119 4.41 -8.24 -7.28
N GLU A 120 4.57 -7.12 -7.99
CA GLU A 120 3.57 -6.61 -8.94
C GLU A 120 3.93 -7.01 -10.36
N GLY A 121 3.48 -8.17 -10.74
CA GLY A 121 3.83 -8.82 -12.00
C GLY A 121 5.15 -9.61 -11.92
N PRO A 122 5.67 -10.02 -13.07
CA PRO A 122 5.34 -9.71 -14.47
C PRO A 122 4.16 -10.49 -15.07
N TYR A 123 3.42 -11.19 -14.31
CA TYR A 123 2.30 -12.04 -14.71
C TYR A 123 1.01 -11.24 -14.95
N LEU A 124 1.15 -10.07 -15.58
CA LEU A 124 0.09 -9.10 -15.84
C LEU A 124 -0.40 -9.19 -17.28
N SER A 125 -1.51 -8.53 -17.60
CA SER A 125 -1.99 -8.40 -18.96
C SER A 125 -0.93 -7.81 -19.88
N ALA A 126 -0.84 -8.31 -21.10
CA ALA A 126 0.02 -7.73 -22.13
C ALA A 126 -0.68 -6.60 -22.92
N GLU A 127 -2.01 -6.44 -22.73
CA GLU A 127 -2.81 -5.47 -23.46
C GLU A 127 -2.50 -4.03 -23.01
N ASP A 128 -2.47 -3.11 -23.95
CA ASP A 128 -2.36 -1.68 -23.68
C ASP A 128 -3.59 -1.23 -22.85
N GLY A 129 -3.36 -0.37 -21.88
CA GLY A 129 -4.35 -0.01 -20.88
C GLY A 129 -4.16 -0.84 -19.60
N PRO A 130 -4.61 -2.10 -19.53
CA PRO A 130 -4.39 -2.97 -18.35
C PRO A 130 -2.91 -3.10 -17.97
N ARG A 131 -2.01 -3.22 -18.93
CA ARG A 131 -0.57 -3.28 -18.68
C ARG A 131 -0.03 -2.03 -17.99
N GLY A 132 -0.68 -0.89 -18.13
CA GLY A 132 -0.22 0.37 -17.55
C GLY A 132 1.18 0.75 -18.07
N MET A 133 2.03 1.22 -17.19
CA MET A 133 3.40 1.61 -17.50
C MET A 133 4.40 0.43 -17.55
N HIS A 134 3.99 -0.79 -17.23
CA HIS A 134 4.88 -1.95 -17.26
C HIS A 134 5.36 -2.24 -18.68
N ALA A 135 6.65 -2.60 -18.81
CA ALA A 135 7.25 -2.85 -20.12
C ALA A 135 6.72 -4.14 -20.75
N ALA A 136 6.16 -4.05 -21.96
CA ALA A 136 5.55 -5.19 -22.66
C ALA A 136 6.49 -6.41 -22.80
N LYS A 137 7.80 -6.14 -23.01
CA LYS A 137 8.82 -7.18 -23.22
C LYS A 137 9.04 -8.12 -22.05
N VAL A 138 8.63 -7.74 -20.84
CA VAL A 138 8.81 -8.56 -19.63
C VAL A 138 7.53 -9.28 -19.23
N MET A 139 6.39 -8.99 -19.87
CA MET A 139 5.13 -9.68 -19.59
C MET A 139 5.19 -11.13 -20.00
N ARG A 140 4.80 -12.02 -19.11
CA ARG A 140 4.81 -13.48 -19.32
C ARG A 140 3.76 -14.19 -18.51
N ASP A 141 3.51 -15.44 -18.87
CA ASP A 141 2.62 -16.30 -18.08
C ASP A 141 3.27 -16.69 -16.74
N PRO A 142 2.50 -16.94 -15.68
CA PRO A 142 3.01 -17.39 -14.40
C PRO A 142 3.88 -18.66 -14.53
N ASP A 143 5.07 -18.62 -13.95
CA ASP A 143 5.99 -19.75 -13.83
C ASP A 143 6.28 -20.04 -12.36
N TRP A 144 5.97 -21.28 -11.94
CA TRP A 144 6.11 -21.68 -10.54
C TRP A 144 7.58 -21.80 -10.11
N ASN A 145 8.47 -22.21 -11.01
CA ASN A 145 9.90 -22.31 -10.70
C ASN A 145 10.53 -20.91 -10.54
N GLU A 146 10.08 -19.95 -11.36
CA GLU A 146 10.47 -18.56 -11.21
C GLU A 146 10.03 -18.00 -9.85
N PHE A 147 8.77 -18.27 -9.46
CA PHE A 147 8.26 -17.87 -8.15
C PHE A 147 9.05 -18.50 -7.00
N LEU A 148 9.39 -19.79 -7.09
CA LEU A 148 10.21 -20.47 -6.07
C LEU A 148 11.60 -19.84 -5.93
N ALA A 149 12.18 -19.35 -7.02
CA ALA A 149 13.44 -18.61 -6.96
C ALA A 149 13.28 -17.25 -6.23
N TRP A 150 12.18 -16.53 -6.47
CA TRP A 150 11.88 -15.30 -5.71
C TRP A 150 11.66 -15.58 -4.22
N GLU A 151 10.90 -16.63 -3.90
CA GLU A 151 10.61 -17.02 -2.51
C GLU A 151 11.91 -17.37 -1.76
N ALA A 152 12.80 -18.11 -2.41
CA ALA A 152 14.12 -18.43 -1.87
C ALA A 152 14.96 -17.15 -1.62
N ALA A 153 15.01 -16.23 -2.59
CA ALA A 153 15.70 -14.95 -2.47
C ALA A 153 15.07 -14.06 -1.38
N ALA A 154 13.74 -14.09 -1.25
CA ALA A 154 12.99 -13.35 -0.24
C ALA A 154 13.11 -13.94 1.18
N LYS A 155 13.68 -15.13 1.34
CA LYS A 155 13.78 -15.83 2.63
C LYS A 155 12.45 -15.91 3.38
N GLY A 156 11.35 -16.21 2.64
CA GLY A 156 9.99 -16.31 3.19
C GLY A 156 9.28 -14.98 3.42
N ARG A 157 9.80 -13.86 2.89
CA ARG A 157 9.21 -12.53 3.04
C ARG A 157 8.23 -12.15 1.93
N LEU A 158 7.96 -13.01 0.94
CA LEU A 158 6.91 -12.73 -0.04
C LEU A 158 5.54 -12.77 0.66
N ARG A 159 4.76 -11.70 0.55
CA ARG A 159 3.45 -11.59 1.19
C ARG A 159 2.31 -11.35 0.22
N LYS A 160 2.59 -10.70 -0.90
CA LYS A 160 1.58 -10.38 -1.91
C LYS A 160 2.15 -10.55 -3.32
N VAL A 161 1.38 -11.14 -4.22
CA VAL A 161 1.69 -11.23 -5.64
C VAL A 161 0.48 -10.76 -6.44
N THR A 162 0.69 -9.79 -7.33
CA THR A 162 -0.35 -9.32 -8.27
C THR A 162 -0.27 -10.12 -9.57
N VAL A 163 -1.40 -10.68 -9.99
CA VAL A 163 -1.55 -11.56 -11.15
C VAL A 163 -2.79 -11.16 -11.94
N ALA A 164 -2.70 -11.21 -13.27
CA ALA A 164 -3.83 -11.10 -14.17
C ALA A 164 -4.46 -12.49 -14.41
N PRO A 165 -5.71 -12.74 -14.01
CA PRO A 165 -6.35 -14.06 -14.06
C PRO A 165 -6.48 -14.66 -15.45
N GLU A 166 -6.49 -13.84 -16.50
CA GLU A 166 -6.56 -14.27 -17.90
C GLU A 166 -5.25 -14.89 -18.42
N ARG A 167 -4.14 -14.73 -17.70
CA ARG A 167 -2.86 -15.34 -18.09
C ARG A 167 -2.96 -16.86 -18.01
N ARG A 168 -2.33 -17.53 -18.98
CA ARG A 168 -2.32 -19.00 -19.01
C ARG A 168 -1.64 -19.57 -17.74
N GLY A 169 -2.34 -20.44 -17.02
CA GLY A 169 -1.86 -21.02 -15.78
C GLY A 169 -2.08 -20.16 -14.51
N ALA A 170 -2.64 -18.95 -14.63
CA ALA A 170 -2.82 -18.03 -13.52
C ALA A 170 -3.69 -18.60 -12.39
N ILE A 171 -4.77 -19.31 -12.72
CA ILE A 171 -5.69 -19.88 -11.71
C ILE A 171 -4.97 -20.91 -10.83
N GLU A 172 -4.19 -21.79 -11.44
CA GLU A 172 -3.39 -22.77 -10.67
C GLU A 172 -2.27 -22.10 -9.88
N PHE A 173 -1.66 -21.07 -10.44
CA PHE A 173 -0.64 -20.29 -9.76
C PHE A 173 -1.21 -19.57 -8.52
N ILE A 174 -2.40 -18.94 -8.64
CA ILE A 174 -3.13 -18.31 -7.54
C ILE A 174 -3.39 -19.33 -6.42
N ARG A 175 -3.88 -20.54 -6.75
CA ARG A 175 -4.12 -21.60 -5.76
C ARG A 175 -2.84 -21.93 -4.99
N LYS A 176 -1.73 -22.15 -5.68
CA LYS A 176 -0.43 -22.44 -5.04
C LYS A 176 0.11 -21.32 -4.16
N LEU A 177 -0.13 -20.05 -4.53
CA LEU A 177 0.21 -18.90 -3.68
C LEU A 177 -0.57 -18.94 -2.37
N THR A 178 -1.90 -19.14 -2.47
CA THR A 178 -2.79 -19.10 -1.31
C THR A 178 -2.58 -20.28 -0.36
N GLU A 179 -2.23 -21.46 -0.88
CA GLU A 179 -1.81 -22.62 -0.07
C GLU A 179 -0.54 -22.32 0.76
N ARG A 180 0.26 -21.35 0.37
CA ARG A 180 1.46 -20.89 1.10
C ARG A 180 1.19 -19.68 1.99
N GLY A 181 -0.07 -19.24 2.10
CA GLY A 181 -0.46 -18.06 2.87
C GLY A 181 -0.03 -16.73 2.23
N ILE A 182 0.27 -16.73 0.93
CA ILE A 182 0.62 -15.53 0.17
C ILE A 182 -0.65 -14.96 -0.45
N ILE A 183 -0.85 -13.66 -0.29
CA ILE A 183 -1.98 -12.93 -0.86
C ILE A 183 -1.85 -12.90 -2.37
N ALA A 184 -2.77 -13.58 -3.06
CA ALA A 184 -2.96 -13.42 -4.49
C ALA A 184 -3.88 -12.21 -4.73
N ALA A 185 -3.35 -11.19 -5.41
CA ALA A 185 -4.08 -9.98 -5.76
C ALA A 185 -4.35 -9.92 -7.27
N ILE A 186 -5.57 -9.55 -7.65
CA ILE A 186 -5.95 -9.33 -9.04
C ILE A 186 -5.62 -7.89 -9.40
N GLY A 187 -4.87 -7.69 -10.48
CA GLY A 187 -4.55 -6.34 -10.97
C GLY A 187 -3.95 -6.35 -12.36
N HIS A 188 -3.93 -5.19 -13.02
CA HIS A 188 -3.41 -5.06 -14.38
C HIS A 188 -3.99 -6.11 -15.32
N THR A 189 -5.32 -6.21 -15.37
CA THR A 189 -6.04 -7.34 -15.96
C THR A 189 -7.05 -6.90 -17.02
N ALA A 190 -7.21 -7.72 -18.04
CA ALA A 190 -8.29 -7.70 -19.01
C ALA A 190 -9.28 -8.88 -18.81
N ALA A 191 -9.26 -9.52 -17.63
CA ALA A 191 -10.01 -10.72 -17.34
C ALA A 191 -11.53 -10.54 -17.53
N THR A 192 -12.21 -11.59 -17.93
CA THR A 192 -13.67 -11.65 -17.90
C THR A 192 -14.19 -11.81 -16.47
N GLU A 193 -15.47 -11.54 -16.25
CA GLU A 193 -16.13 -11.77 -14.97
C GLU A 193 -15.98 -13.24 -14.50
N GLU A 194 -16.09 -14.21 -15.42
CA GLU A 194 -15.86 -15.62 -15.14
C GLU A 194 -14.42 -15.89 -14.65
N GLN A 195 -13.42 -15.29 -15.31
CA GLN A 195 -12.02 -15.46 -14.91
C GLN A 195 -11.74 -14.83 -13.55
N ILE A 196 -12.35 -13.67 -13.22
CA ILE A 196 -12.31 -13.07 -11.88
C ILE A 196 -12.90 -14.04 -10.84
N GLY A 197 -14.11 -14.58 -11.10
CA GLY A 197 -14.75 -15.55 -10.21
C GLY A 197 -13.87 -16.78 -9.96
N ARG A 198 -13.28 -17.36 -11.01
CA ARG A 198 -12.36 -18.50 -10.89
C ARG A 198 -11.10 -18.17 -10.09
N ALA A 199 -10.57 -16.95 -10.22
CA ALA A 199 -9.42 -16.50 -9.43
C ALA A 199 -9.77 -16.40 -7.94
N VAL A 200 -10.94 -15.89 -7.62
CA VAL A 200 -11.44 -15.81 -6.23
C VAL A 200 -11.70 -17.21 -5.65
N GLU A 201 -12.27 -18.13 -6.43
CA GLU A 201 -12.43 -19.53 -6.03
C GLU A 201 -11.08 -20.26 -5.80
N ALA A 202 -10.04 -19.84 -6.54
CA ALA A 202 -8.68 -20.32 -6.34
C ALA A 202 -7.99 -19.67 -5.12
N GLY A 203 -8.62 -18.67 -4.48
CA GLY A 203 -8.17 -18.05 -3.25
C GLY A 203 -7.64 -16.63 -3.40
N ALA A 204 -7.82 -15.95 -4.53
CA ALA A 204 -7.51 -14.52 -4.64
C ALA A 204 -8.36 -13.72 -3.64
N THR A 205 -7.72 -12.80 -2.90
CA THR A 205 -8.36 -12.06 -1.80
C THR A 205 -8.28 -10.55 -1.92
N MET A 206 -7.58 -10.01 -2.93
CA MET A 206 -7.41 -8.58 -3.08
C MET A 206 -7.50 -8.15 -4.54
N SER A 207 -7.97 -6.92 -4.77
CA SER A 207 -7.80 -6.17 -6.03
C SER A 207 -6.69 -5.14 -5.81
N THR A 208 -5.64 -5.19 -6.62
CA THR A 208 -4.53 -4.21 -6.62
C THR A 208 -5.04 -2.91 -7.23
N HIS A 209 -4.89 -1.77 -6.52
CA HIS A 209 -5.30 -0.42 -6.92
C HIS A 209 -6.51 -0.40 -7.90
N LEU A 210 -7.62 -0.97 -7.43
CA LEU A 210 -8.84 -1.19 -8.22
C LEU A 210 -9.26 0.08 -8.99
N GLY A 211 -9.54 -0.09 -10.28
CA GLY A 211 -9.86 1.01 -11.20
C GLY A 211 -8.66 1.52 -11.99
N ASN A 212 -7.43 1.12 -11.62
CA ASN A 212 -6.19 1.48 -12.30
C ASN A 212 -5.56 0.27 -12.99
N GLY A 213 -4.62 0.49 -13.91
CA GLY A 213 -4.15 -0.58 -14.80
C GLY A 213 -5.34 -1.17 -15.58
N ALA A 214 -6.10 -0.33 -16.24
CA ALA A 214 -7.35 -0.66 -16.92
C ALA A 214 -7.41 -0.02 -18.30
N HIS A 215 -8.28 -0.53 -19.18
CA HIS A 215 -8.56 0.11 -20.47
C HIS A 215 -9.22 1.48 -20.26
N PRO A 216 -8.84 2.51 -21.02
CA PRO A 216 -9.49 3.82 -20.94
C PRO A 216 -10.95 3.79 -21.45
N VAL A 217 -11.29 2.81 -22.28
CA VAL A 217 -12.64 2.55 -22.77
C VAL A 217 -12.99 1.10 -22.49
N LEU A 218 -14.02 0.88 -21.70
CA LEU A 218 -14.50 -0.45 -21.33
C LEU A 218 -15.88 -0.74 -21.90
N LYS A 219 -16.14 -2.02 -22.15
CA LYS A 219 -17.50 -2.51 -22.39
C LYS A 219 -18.37 -2.10 -21.19
N ARG A 220 -19.57 -1.57 -21.45
CA ARG A 220 -20.48 -1.10 -20.40
C ARG A 220 -20.75 -2.21 -19.37
N HIS A 221 -21.16 -3.37 -19.81
CA HIS A 221 -21.50 -4.56 -19.01
C HIS A 221 -21.30 -5.84 -19.81
N PRO A 222 -20.75 -6.92 -19.22
CA PRO A 222 -19.96 -6.93 -18.00
C PRO A 222 -18.54 -6.38 -18.25
N ASN A 223 -17.82 -6.01 -17.19
CA ASN A 223 -16.39 -5.73 -17.25
C ASN A 223 -15.71 -6.05 -15.88
N TYR A 224 -14.40 -6.14 -15.91
CA TYR A 224 -13.61 -6.56 -14.75
C TYR A 224 -13.63 -5.58 -13.56
N ILE A 225 -14.00 -4.31 -13.74
CA ILE A 225 -14.12 -3.36 -12.63
C ILE A 225 -15.38 -3.72 -11.83
N TRP A 226 -16.52 -3.89 -12.49
CA TRP A 226 -17.76 -4.28 -11.84
C TRP A 226 -17.67 -5.65 -11.19
N ALA A 227 -17.01 -6.62 -11.86
CA ALA A 227 -16.82 -7.96 -11.32
C ALA A 227 -16.03 -7.94 -10.00
N GLN A 228 -14.95 -7.16 -9.94
CA GLN A 228 -14.14 -7.02 -8.71
C GLN A 228 -14.85 -6.22 -7.62
N LEU A 229 -15.61 -5.18 -7.97
CA LEU A 229 -16.40 -4.41 -7.02
C LEU A 229 -17.51 -5.23 -6.36
N ALA A 230 -18.20 -6.07 -7.15
CA ALA A 230 -19.30 -6.90 -6.68
C ALA A 230 -18.84 -8.12 -5.86
N GLU A 231 -17.59 -8.52 -5.95
CA GLU A 231 -17.07 -9.69 -5.25
C GLU A 231 -16.71 -9.37 -3.79
N ASP A 232 -17.57 -9.75 -2.86
CA ASP A 232 -17.46 -9.44 -1.43
C ASP A 232 -16.24 -10.08 -0.75
N ARG A 233 -15.66 -11.13 -1.33
CA ARG A 233 -14.45 -11.78 -0.80
C ARG A 233 -13.19 -10.97 -1.08
N LEU A 234 -13.18 -10.10 -2.10
CA LEU A 234 -12.03 -9.29 -2.46
C LEU A 234 -11.93 -8.01 -1.62
N TRP A 235 -10.80 -7.80 -1.00
CA TRP A 235 -10.38 -6.48 -0.54
C TRP A 235 -10.01 -5.60 -1.74
N ALA A 236 -10.19 -4.31 -1.63
CA ALA A 236 -9.83 -3.38 -2.71
C ALA A 236 -8.77 -2.39 -2.23
N GLY A 237 -7.56 -2.46 -2.82
CA GLY A 237 -6.59 -1.38 -2.74
C GLY A 237 -7.09 -0.18 -3.56
N LEU A 238 -7.08 1.01 -2.98
CA LEU A 238 -7.58 2.24 -3.61
C LEU A 238 -6.56 3.35 -3.43
N ILE A 239 -6.18 4.01 -4.53
CA ILE A 239 -5.28 5.18 -4.52
C ILE A 239 -6.15 6.43 -4.35
N ALA A 240 -5.91 7.19 -3.29
CA ALA A 240 -6.70 8.37 -2.93
C ALA A 240 -5.95 9.69 -3.21
N ASP A 241 -5.18 9.75 -4.29
CA ASP A 241 -4.41 10.94 -4.68
C ASP A 241 -5.24 12.00 -5.43
N GLY A 242 -6.47 11.69 -5.82
CA GLY A 242 -7.37 12.57 -6.57
C GLY A 242 -7.13 12.56 -8.09
N PHE A 243 -6.09 11.86 -8.56
CA PHE A 243 -5.76 11.74 -9.99
C PHE A 243 -6.14 10.35 -10.53
N HIS A 244 -5.69 9.29 -9.88
CA HIS A 244 -5.99 7.92 -10.27
C HIS A 244 -7.49 7.61 -10.22
N LEU A 245 -8.16 8.07 -9.16
CA LEU A 245 -9.60 7.93 -9.00
C LEU A 245 -10.22 9.31 -8.69
N PRO A 246 -11.06 9.85 -9.58
CA PRO A 246 -11.88 11.02 -9.25
C PRO A 246 -12.66 10.79 -7.94
N SER A 247 -12.88 11.84 -7.17
CA SER A 247 -13.52 11.73 -5.84
C SER A 247 -14.86 11.00 -5.85
N SER A 248 -15.67 11.18 -6.90
CA SER A 248 -16.95 10.47 -7.07
C SER A 248 -16.77 8.96 -7.29
N THR A 249 -15.76 8.57 -8.07
CA THR A 249 -15.41 7.17 -8.33
C THR A 249 -14.88 6.51 -7.06
N LEU A 250 -13.91 7.15 -6.40
CA LEU A 250 -13.34 6.69 -5.14
C LEU A 250 -14.43 6.50 -4.06
N LYS A 251 -15.32 7.49 -3.91
CA LYS A 251 -16.47 7.43 -2.99
C LYS A 251 -17.39 6.24 -3.28
N SER A 252 -17.67 5.99 -4.55
CA SER A 252 -18.53 4.88 -4.97
C SER A 252 -17.89 3.51 -4.70
N MET A 253 -16.58 3.39 -4.97
CA MET A 253 -15.82 2.16 -4.72
C MET A 253 -15.68 1.87 -3.23
N ILE A 254 -15.39 2.87 -2.40
CA ILE A 254 -15.33 2.73 -0.93
C ILE A 254 -16.67 2.25 -0.40
N ARG A 255 -17.79 2.84 -0.84
CA ARG A 255 -19.13 2.44 -0.42
C ARG A 255 -19.48 1.01 -0.84
N ALA A 256 -19.11 0.62 -2.07
CA ALA A 256 -19.36 -0.72 -2.57
C ALA A 256 -18.56 -1.78 -1.79
N LYS A 257 -17.32 -1.46 -1.41
CA LYS A 257 -16.44 -2.41 -0.68
C LYS A 257 -16.62 -2.38 0.83
N GLY A 258 -17.20 -1.31 1.38
CA GLY A 258 -17.42 -1.18 2.83
C GLY A 258 -16.15 -1.47 3.63
N GLY A 259 -16.23 -2.34 4.63
CA GLY A 259 -15.11 -2.71 5.50
C GLY A 259 -13.93 -3.43 4.80
N LYS A 260 -13.96 -3.60 3.47
CA LYS A 260 -12.87 -4.19 2.68
C LYS A 260 -12.17 -3.20 1.74
N ALA A 261 -12.44 -1.90 1.88
CA ALA A 261 -11.65 -0.86 1.23
C ALA A 261 -10.33 -0.65 1.99
N ILE A 262 -9.21 -0.63 1.29
CA ILE A 262 -7.87 -0.36 1.84
C ILE A 262 -7.26 0.80 1.06
N LEU A 263 -6.80 1.84 1.75
CA LEU A 263 -6.00 2.88 1.10
C LEU A 263 -4.57 2.37 0.89
N VAL A 264 -4.05 2.59 -0.31
CA VAL A 264 -2.66 2.36 -0.68
C VAL A 264 -2.11 3.61 -1.34
N SER A 265 -0.83 3.90 -1.18
CA SER A 265 -0.23 5.07 -1.82
C SER A 265 0.10 4.82 -3.29
N ASP A 266 0.60 3.65 -3.61
CA ASP A 266 1.26 3.36 -4.89
C ASP A 266 2.37 4.37 -5.21
N THR A 267 2.98 4.95 -4.15
CA THR A 267 3.99 5.99 -4.26
C THR A 267 5.28 5.48 -4.88
N ASN A 268 6.03 6.38 -5.46
CA ASN A 268 7.36 6.10 -6.01
C ASN A 268 8.38 7.18 -5.65
N MET A 269 9.60 7.07 -6.17
CA MET A 269 10.72 7.96 -5.87
C MET A 269 10.46 9.45 -6.15
N LEU A 270 9.44 9.79 -6.91
CA LEU A 270 9.10 11.19 -7.27
C LEU A 270 8.21 11.88 -6.23
N GLU A 271 7.85 11.20 -5.15
CA GLU A 271 7.28 11.86 -3.97
C GLU A 271 8.27 12.93 -3.46
N GLY A 272 7.78 14.13 -3.16
CA GLY A 272 8.60 15.28 -2.75
C GLY A 272 9.43 15.95 -3.87
N ALA A 273 9.56 15.35 -5.07
CA ALA A 273 10.28 15.94 -6.18
C ALA A 273 9.55 17.19 -6.76
N SER A 274 10.30 18.12 -7.33
CA SER A 274 9.71 19.26 -8.05
C SER A 274 8.99 18.83 -9.32
N PRO A 275 8.07 19.64 -9.89
CA PRO A 275 7.55 19.41 -11.23
C PRO A 275 8.68 19.33 -12.27
N GLY A 276 8.55 18.40 -13.25
CA GLY A 276 9.60 18.18 -14.25
C GLY A 276 9.47 16.88 -15.00
N ILE A 277 10.46 16.58 -15.82
CA ILE A 277 10.57 15.32 -16.58
C ILE A 277 11.65 14.46 -15.93
N TYR A 278 11.31 13.22 -15.64
CA TYR A 278 12.16 12.27 -14.91
C TYR A 278 12.29 10.95 -15.68
N GLN A 279 13.49 10.38 -15.68
CA GLN A 279 13.70 9.03 -16.16
C GLN A 279 13.21 8.02 -15.10
N TYR A 280 12.23 7.19 -15.43
CA TYR A 280 11.72 6.14 -14.57
C TYR A 280 11.73 4.78 -15.31
N GLY A 281 12.74 3.98 -15.04
CA GLY A 281 13.01 2.76 -15.81
C GLY A 281 13.33 3.09 -17.28
N VAL A 282 12.51 2.58 -18.19
CA VAL A 282 12.64 2.80 -19.65
C VAL A 282 11.76 3.96 -20.15
N ASN A 283 11.02 4.61 -19.28
CA ASN A 283 10.05 5.63 -19.64
C ASN A 283 10.48 7.01 -19.11
N ASP A 284 10.12 8.05 -19.86
CA ASP A 284 10.10 9.41 -19.38
C ASP A 284 8.75 9.68 -18.69
N VAL A 285 8.80 10.09 -17.43
CA VAL A 285 7.63 10.43 -16.60
C VAL A 285 7.61 11.92 -16.35
N ILE A 286 6.47 12.53 -16.56
CA ILE A 286 6.22 13.94 -16.23
C ILE A 286 5.54 14.00 -14.86
N LYS A 287 6.10 14.82 -13.95
CA LYS A 287 5.40 15.33 -12.78
C LYS A 287 4.92 16.72 -13.09
N ASP A 288 3.60 16.94 -13.12
CA ASP A 288 3.04 18.25 -13.36
C ASP A 288 2.99 19.12 -12.09
N GLU A 289 2.58 20.39 -12.23
CA GLU A 289 2.48 21.35 -11.13
C GLU A 289 1.49 20.93 -10.03
N ASN A 290 0.55 20.04 -10.35
CA ASN A 290 -0.43 19.51 -9.39
C ASN A 290 0.08 18.23 -8.69
N GLY A 291 1.24 17.71 -9.08
CA GLY A 291 1.82 16.48 -8.54
C GLY A 291 1.39 15.20 -9.25
N ARG A 292 0.62 15.28 -10.35
CA ARG A 292 0.22 14.11 -11.13
C ARG A 292 1.42 13.54 -11.89
N LEU A 293 1.59 12.20 -11.85
CA LEU A 293 2.63 11.48 -12.58
C LEU A 293 2.04 10.74 -13.77
N PHE A 294 2.61 10.93 -14.95
CA PHE A 294 2.15 10.25 -16.17
C PHE A 294 3.29 10.07 -17.19
N LEU A 295 3.12 9.11 -18.09
CA LEU A 295 4.09 8.87 -19.15
C LEU A 295 4.11 10.02 -20.15
N ALA A 296 5.30 10.57 -20.46
CA ALA A 296 5.45 11.64 -21.46
C ALA A 296 4.91 11.23 -22.84
N ALA A 297 5.09 9.98 -23.24
CA ALA A 297 4.62 9.45 -24.51
C ALA A 297 3.12 9.11 -24.54
N LYS A 298 2.48 8.89 -23.38
CA LYS A 298 1.08 8.49 -23.21
C LYS A 298 0.49 9.15 -21.96
N PRO A 299 0.05 10.41 -22.02
CA PRO A 299 -0.40 11.17 -20.84
C PRO A 299 -1.60 10.60 -20.09
N ASP A 300 -2.36 9.69 -20.70
CA ASP A 300 -3.48 8.97 -20.09
C ASP A 300 -3.04 7.79 -19.20
N ILE A 301 -1.74 7.45 -19.23
CA ILE A 301 -1.18 6.37 -18.40
C ILE A 301 -0.42 6.98 -17.24
N PHE A 302 -0.93 6.74 -16.02
CA PHE A 302 -0.27 7.15 -14.80
C PHE A 302 0.98 6.30 -14.51
N ALA A 303 1.90 6.90 -13.77
CA ALA A 303 3.19 6.30 -13.42
C ALA A 303 3.33 6.14 -11.89
N GLY A 304 2.33 5.55 -11.25
CA GLY A 304 2.20 5.53 -9.79
C GLY A 304 1.86 6.92 -9.23
N SER A 305 1.92 7.07 -7.92
CA SER A 305 1.60 8.32 -7.22
C SER A 305 2.84 9.06 -6.76
N ALA A 306 2.76 10.40 -6.67
CA ALA A 306 3.74 11.26 -6.03
C ALA A 306 3.32 11.63 -4.59
N LEU A 307 2.30 10.98 -4.04
CA LEU A 307 1.80 11.24 -2.69
C LEU A 307 2.01 10.03 -1.78
N ALA A 308 2.43 10.30 -0.54
CA ALA A 308 2.50 9.26 0.49
C ALA A 308 1.10 8.96 1.06
N LEU A 309 0.97 7.89 1.85
CA LEU A 309 -0.33 7.39 2.33
C LEU A 309 -1.08 8.39 3.23
N ASN A 310 -0.37 9.20 4.02
CA ASN A 310 -0.96 10.27 4.86
C ASN A 310 -1.75 11.28 4.04
N GLU A 311 -1.28 11.64 2.84
CA GLU A 311 -2.02 12.51 1.93
C GLU A 311 -3.30 11.84 1.42
N GLY A 312 -3.26 10.53 1.15
CA GLY A 312 -4.45 9.74 0.83
C GLY A 312 -5.48 9.77 1.96
N VAL A 313 -5.02 9.67 3.23
CA VAL A 313 -5.89 9.81 4.42
C VAL A 313 -6.51 11.21 4.47
N ALA A 314 -5.72 12.27 4.30
CA ALA A 314 -6.22 13.65 4.25
C ALA A 314 -7.25 13.86 3.13
N ASN A 315 -7.00 13.28 1.97
CA ASN A 315 -7.85 13.43 0.79
C ASN A 315 -9.25 12.82 0.97
N ILE A 316 -9.41 11.76 1.75
CA ILE A 316 -10.74 11.21 2.07
C ILE A 316 -11.62 12.27 2.72
N ALA A 317 -11.10 13.03 3.68
CA ALA A 317 -11.83 14.11 4.33
C ALA A 317 -11.96 15.33 3.42
N ARG A 318 -10.88 15.75 2.78
CA ARG A 318 -10.84 16.91 1.84
C ARG A 318 -11.84 16.77 0.71
N PHE A 319 -12.05 15.57 0.19
CA PHE A 319 -13.03 15.29 -0.89
C PHE A 319 -14.46 15.04 -0.37
N GLY A 320 -14.70 15.09 0.94
CA GLY A 320 -16.02 14.83 1.54
C GLY A 320 -16.49 13.39 1.30
N ILE A 321 -15.55 12.44 1.27
CA ILE A 321 -15.84 11.00 1.08
C ILE A 321 -16.17 10.35 2.42
N GLY A 322 -15.39 10.65 3.45
CA GLY A 322 -15.52 10.13 4.80
C GLY A 322 -14.75 11.00 5.81
N SER A 323 -14.72 10.57 7.06
CA SER A 323 -13.95 11.19 8.14
C SER A 323 -12.48 10.73 8.12
N ILE A 324 -11.61 11.46 8.81
CA ILE A 324 -10.21 11.05 9.05
C ILE A 324 -10.17 9.70 9.78
N SER A 325 -11.09 9.45 10.72
CA SER A 325 -11.17 8.16 11.41
C SER A 325 -11.45 7.00 10.45
N GLU A 326 -12.38 7.14 9.52
CA GLU A 326 -12.66 6.12 8.50
C GLU A 326 -11.48 5.94 7.55
N ALA A 327 -10.78 7.02 7.18
CA ALA A 327 -9.58 6.95 6.36
C ALA A 327 -8.43 6.20 7.04
N ILE A 328 -8.19 6.47 8.34
CA ILE A 328 -7.20 5.75 9.14
C ILE A 328 -7.59 4.26 9.23
N GLU A 329 -8.87 3.94 9.40
CA GLU A 329 -9.35 2.55 9.42
C GLU A 329 -8.96 1.81 8.13
N MET A 330 -9.17 2.45 6.97
CA MET A 330 -8.78 1.91 5.66
C MET A 330 -7.26 1.83 5.47
N ALA A 331 -6.49 2.75 6.07
CA ALA A 331 -5.04 2.82 5.95
C ALA A 331 -4.27 2.07 7.06
N SER A 332 -4.95 1.44 8.01
CA SER A 332 -4.30 0.72 9.13
C SER A 332 -5.04 -0.58 9.47
N THR A 333 -6.22 -0.51 10.09
CA THR A 333 -6.96 -1.67 10.60
C THR A 333 -7.32 -2.66 9.50
N HIS A 334 -7.80 -2.17 8.34
CA HIS A 334 -8.16 -3.03 7.21
C HIS A 334 -6.92 -3.68 6.58
N ALA A 335 -5.82 -2.92 6.43
CA ALA A 335 -4.56 -3.45 5.94
C ALA A 335 -3.98 -4.55 6.86
N ALA A 336 -4.02 -4.32 8.18
CA ALA A 336 -3.64 -5.33 9.17
C ALA A 336 -4.54 -6.57 9.11
N GLY A 337 -5.84 -6.39 8.89
CA GLY A 337 -6.81 -7.48 8.71
C GLY A 337 -6.47 -8.37 7.53
N LEU A 338 -6.22 -7.78 6.35
CA LEU A 338 -5.83 -8.52 5.16
C LEU A 338 -4.50 -9.28 5.34
N LEU A 339 -3.53 -8.69 6.03
CA LEU A 339 -2.22 -9.31 6.28
C LEU A 339 -2.27 -10.38 7.40
N GLY A 340 -3.41 -10.56 8.09
CA GLY A 340 -3.53 -11.47 9.24
C GLY A 340 -2.83 -10.95 10.51
N LEU A 341 -2.40 -9.68 10.53
CA LEU A 341 -1.69 -9.08 11.67
C LEU A 341 -2.64 -8.52 12.73
N ALA A 342 -3.93 -8.39 12.42
CA ALA A 342 -4.94 -7.93 13.37
C ALA A 342 -5.12 -8.89 14.57
N GLN A 343 -4.77 -10.16 14.43
CA GLN A 343 -4.79 -11.15 15.52
C GLN A 343 -3.81 -10.78 16.65
N ASP A 344 -2.70 -10.13 16.31
CA ASP A 344 -1.71 -9.62 17.27
C ASP A 344 -2.01 -8.16 17.71
N GLY A 345 -3.18 -7.62 17.31
CA GLY A 345 -3.62 -6.28 17.63
C GLY A 345 -3.08 -5.17 16.71
N ALA A 346 -2.32 -5.50 15.64
CA ALA A 346 -1.85 -4.49 14.71
C ALA A 346 -3.02 -3.71 14.07
N GLY A 347 -2.84 -2.41 13.86
CA GLY A 347 -3.89 -1.52 13.36
C GLY A 347 -4.95 -1.16 14.40
N SER A 348 -4.67 -1.36 15.70
CA SER A 348 -5.55 -0.98 16.81
C SER A 348 -4.77 -0.27 17.94
N LEU A 349 -5.52 0.36 18.88
CA LEU A 349 -4.98 0.91 20.13
C LEU A 349 -5.46 0.10 21.35
N THR A 350 -5.53 -1.22 21.23
CA THR A 350 -6.00 -2.07 22.33
C THR A 350 -4.83 -2.53 23.22
N PRO A 351 -5.06 -2.75 24.53
CA PRO A 351 -4.05 -3.36 25.40
C PRO A 351 -3.53 -4.69 24.82
N GLY A 352 -2.23 -4.89 24.86
CA GLY A 352 -1.54 -6.04 24.26
C GLY A 352 -1.12 -5.86 22.81
N ALA A 353 -1.68 -4.90 22.07
CA ALA A 353 -1.29 -4.61 20.68
C ALA A 353 0.15 -4.09 20.60
N PRO A 354 0.84 -4.27 19.45
CA PRO A 354 2.08 -3.55 19.18
C PRO A 354 1.90 -2.05 19.35
N ALA A 355 2.86 -1.39 19.98
CA ALA A 355 2.81 0.06 20.17
C ALA A 355 3.24 0.80 18.89
N ASP A 356 2.44 0.63 17.84
CA ASP A 356 2.55 1.31 16.55
C ASP A 356 1.40 2.30 16.43
N PHE A 357 1.67 3.57 16.68
CA PHE A 357 0.66 4.61 16.64
C PHE A 357 1.25 5.95 16.23
N ILE A 358 0.36 6.88 15.88
CA ILE A 358 0.71 8.24 15.49
C ILE A 358 0.01 9.25 16.39
N LEU A 359 0.69 10.37 16.59
CA LEU A 359 0.05 11.62 17.00
C LEU A 359 -0.10 12.50 15.78
N TYR A 360 -1.26 13.12 15.61
CA TYR A 360 -1.53 13.97 14.46
C TYR A 360 -2.44 15.15 14.81
N ASP A 361 -2.30 16.23 14.05
CA ASP A 361 -3.28 17.31 14.03
C ASP A 361 -4.33 17.01 12.97
N SER A 362 -5.55 17.46 13.23
CA SER A 362 -6.64 17.43 12.27
C SER A 362 -7.44 18.72 12.40
N ASP A 363 -7.21 19.65 11.50
CA ASP A 363 -7.93 20.91 11.38
C ASP A 363 -8.30 21.20 9.92
N GLU A 364 -9.08 22.26 9.68
CA GLU A 364 -9.54 22.61 8.34
C GLU A 364 -8.40 23.07 7.40
N SER A 365 -7.23 23.42 7.92
CA SER A 365 -6.09 23.87 7.13
C SER A 365 -5.21 22.73 6.66
N ASP A 366 -4.98 21.75 7.52
CA ASP A 366 -4.01 20.65 7.29
C ASP A 366 -4.66 19.26 7.19
N TRP A 367 -5.98 19.15 7.45
CA TRP A 367 -6.78 17.91 7.47
C TRP A 367 -6.15 16.76 8.25
N PHE A 368 -4.89 16.41 7.98
CA PHE A 368 -4.17 15.33 8.62
C PHE A 368 -2.66 15.58 8.55
N ARG A 369 -2.07 16.03 9.66
CA ARG A 369 -0.64 16.29 9.78
C ARG A 369 -0.02 15.43 10.88
N VAL A 370 0.86 14.52 10.49
CA VAL A 370 1.60 13.67 11.43
C VAL A 370 2.57 14.52 12.26
N ARG A 371 2.46 14.43 13.58
CA ARG A 371 3.34 15.07 14.56
C ARG A 371 4.39 14.15 15.12
N GLU A 372 4.00 12.92 15.36
CA GLU A 372 4.91 11.93 15.90
C GLU A 372 4.49 10.55 15.40
N THR A 373 5.46 9.72 15.06
CA THR A 373 5.23 8.32 14.71
C THR A 373 5.98 7.44 15.68
N ILE A 374 5.25 6.58 16.35
CA ILE A 374 5.76 5.59 17.29
C ILE A 374 5.68 4.23 16.63
N SER A 375 6.78 3.49 16.63
CA SER A 375 6.85 2.11 16.17
C SER A 375 7.56 1.27 17.23
N GLN A 376 6.93 0.17 17.64
CA GLN A 376 7.37 -0.68 18.76
C GLN A 376 7.61 0.12 20.05
N GLY A 377 6.77 1.12 20.33
CA GLY A 377 6.91 1.97 21.52
C GLY A 377 8.08 2.95 21.49
N VAL A 378 8.77 3.09 20.37
CA VAL A 378 9.88 4.03 20.18
C VAL A 378 9.44 5.14 19.23
N SER A 379 9.62 6.40 19.64
CA SER A 379 9.40 7.55 18.75
C SER A 379 10.42 7.48 17.61
N ARG A 380 9.93 7.31 16.38
CA ARG A 380 10.73 7.21 15.15
C ARG A 380 10.77 8.51 14.37
N TYR A 381 9.77 9.33 14.56
CA TYR A 381 9.67 10.68 13.99
C TYR A 381 8.95 11.60 14.96
N LYS A 382 9.43 12.83 15.07
CA LYS A 382 8.79 13.93 15.81
C LYS A 382 9.01 15.24 15.06
N GLY A 383 7.90 15.83 14.54
CA GLY A 383 7.87 17.07 13.77
C GLY A 383 7.32 18.26 14.53
#